data_5db4624be28cfe6131803d5efcc9463a
#
_entry.id   5db4624be28cfe6131803d5efcc9463a
#
_cell.length_a   1.000
_cell.length_b   1.000
_cell.length_c   1.000
_cell.angle_alpha   90.00
_cell.angle_beta   90.00
_cell.angle_gamma   90.00
#
_symmetry.space_group_name_H-M   'P 1'
#
loop_
_entity.id
_entity.type
_entity.pdbx_description
1 polymer ?
#
loop_
_entity_poly.entity_id
_entity_poly.type
_entity_poly.pdbx_seq_one_letter_code
_entity_poly.pdbx_strand_id
1 'polypeptide(L)'
;MADQQDSLRIHLSLVSHTNIGKTKLARTLLMRDVGEIADRAHVTETTDDYLLARGQDGSELILWDTPGFGNSVALAKRLEGRSNPLGWFLSEVWDRFTNKSFWLDQKAVRHIRDISSVVLYLVNIAETPDKTPYIQAEMQILSWIGKPVIVLLNQMGKPQAPDIEHAQVEAWKTALKPWPFVKKVLAMDAFARCWVQEEMLFNAIGDVLPAEDEAAYKVLQSVWRRGRQAAYANSIEAMARHLQQAVSAHVSLPTPTLRERAVSVGRRLGLFRDERDVIADAQAAMASQAADSFYALTSKLIADNGLSGTGVSKEIFQRMKTDWDLAVYSVDPQSAAAVGTSIGAASGAAAGLAIDLSAAGLTMGLSTLVGGLIGAVSGMGAAHAWNLQKKKSGAELFWSEKALTGFLLETVLLYLAVAHYGRGRGDWKESESPEFWKDAALRAIQEEKFSFEPLRTEDVDTSISTLINAIDHIIKNIFKTLYSSDEY
;
A
#
# COMPACT_ATOMS: atom_id res chain seq x y z
N MET A 1 -43.90 -19.02 16.37
CA MET A 1 -43.04 -19.31 15.21
C MET A 1 -42.58 -17.96 14.74
N ALA A 2 -41.32 -17.61 15.07
CA ALA A 2 -40.72 -16.40 14.59
C ALA A 2 -40.43 -16.59 13.10
N ASP A 3 -40.93 -15.68 12.27
CA ASP A 3 -40.56 -15.59 10.87
C ASP A 3 -39.03 -15.55 10.78
N GLN A 4 -38.41 -16.60 10.26
CA GLN A 4 -37.10 -16.50 9.70
C GLN A 4 -37.21 -15.59 8.49
N GLN A 5 -37.06 -14.28 8.68
CA GLN A 5 -36.74 -13.39 7.60
C GLN A 5 -35.46 -13.94 6.99
N ASP A 6 -35.55 -14.48 5.76
CA ASP A 6 -34.36 -14.88 4.99
C ASP A 6 -33.45 -13.67 4.94
N SER A 7 -32.32 -13.75 5.67
CA SER A 7 -31.37 -12.64 5.74
C SER A 7 -30.83 -12.37 4.34
N LEU A 8 -30.85 -11.12 3.92
CA LEU A 8 -30.41 -10.73 2.58
C LEU A 8 -28.98 -11.18 2.32
N ARG A 9 -28.75 -11.82 1.18
CA ARG A 9 -27.42 -12.18 0.69
C ARG A 9 -27.12 -11.47 -0.62
N ILE A 10 -26.09 -10.67 -0.63
CA ILE A 10 -25.62 -9.97 -1.82
C ILE A 10 -24.38 -10.70 -2.34
N HIS A 11 -24.46 -11.17 -3.59
CA HIS A 11 -23.44 -11.99 -4.22
C HIS A 11 -22.69 -11.20 -5.30
N LEU A 12 -21.39 -10.95 -5.05
CA LEU A 12 -20.48 -10.33 -5.99
C LEU A 12 -19.69 -11.43 -6.68
N SER A 13 -19.68 -11.49 -8.00
CA SER A 13 -18.96 -12.52 -8.74
C SER A 13 -17.83 -11.93 -9.56
N LEU A 14 -16.58 -12.36 -9.28
CA LEU A 14 -15.42 -12.03 -10.09
C LEU A 14 -15.45 -12.83 -11.39
N VAL A 15 -15.53 -12.13 -12.50
CA VAL A 15 -15.65 -12.72 -13.84
C VAL A 15 -14.59 -12.09 -14.74
N SER A 16 -13.94 -12.87 -15.58
CA SER A 16 -12.99 -12.37 -16.59
C SER A 16 -12.64 -13.45 -17.59
N HIS A 17 -11.90 -13.09 -18.60
CA HIS A 17 -11.08 -14.04 -19.34
C HIS A 17 -10.08 -14.77 -18.43
N THR A 18 -9.52 -15.90 -18.88
CA THR A 18 -8.51 -16.64 -18.11
C THR A 18 -7.27 -15.77 -17.84
N ASN A 19 -6.63 -15.97 -16.67
CA ASN A 19 -5.36 -15.33 -16.26
C ASN A 19 -5.38 -13.80 -16.06
N ILE A 20 -6.54 -13.17 -15.97
CA ILE A 20 -6.65 -11.71 -15.71
C ILE A 20 -6.42 -11.37 -14.23
N GLY A 21 -6.40 -12.33 -13.32
CA GLY A 21 -6.03 -12.10 -11.91
C GLY A 21 -7.20 -12.07 -10.93
N LYS A 22 -8.33 -12.74 -11.20
CA LYS A 22 -9.50 -12.82 -10.30
C LYS A 22 -9.14 -13.23 -8.87
N THR A 23 -8.49 -14.38 -8.71
CA THR A 23 -8.07 -14.89 -7.39
C THR A 23 -7.11 -13.94 -6.67
N LYS A 24 -6.24 -13.25 -7.43
CA LYS A 24 -5.35 -12.22 -6.86
C LYS A 24 -6.15 -11.04 -6.32
N LEU A 25 -7.17 -10.58 -7.05
CA LEU A 25 -8.06 -9.52 -6.58
C LEU A 25 -8.91 -9.98 -5.38
N ALA A 26 -9.41 -11.23 -5.40
CA ALA A 26 -10.11 -11.79 -4.24
C ALA A 26 -9.25 -11.75 -2.98
N ARG A 27 -7.98 -12.17 -3.02
CA ARG A 27 -7.04 -12.07 -1.90
C ARG A 27 -6.89 -10.65 -1.40
N THR A 28 -6.81 -9.72 -2.34
CA THR A 28 -6.64 -8.30 -2.06
C THR A 28 -7.87 -7.71 -1.36
N LEU A 29 -9.08 -7.98 -1.84
CA LEU A 29 -10.33 -7.52 -1.23
C LEU A 29 -10.60 -8.16 0.15
N LEU A 30 -10.23 -9.41 0.30
CA LEU A 30 -10.41 -10.18 1.54
C LEU A 30 -9.32 -9.92 2.59
N MET A 31 -8.20 -9.30 2.21
CA MET A 31 -7.01 -9.13 3.06
C MET A 31 -6.47 -10.46 3.63
N ARG A 32 -6.64 -11.55 2.93
CA ARG A 32 -6.15 -12.89 3.30
C ARG A 32 -5.88 -13.75 2.07
N ASP A 33 -5.04 -14.75 2.23
CA ASP A 33 -4.74 -15.69 1.16
C ASP A 33 -5.88 -16.68 0.97
N VAL A 34 -6.36 -16.76 -0.27
CA VAL A 34 -7.43 -17.65 -0.71
C VAL A 34 -7.13 -18.20 -2.10
N GLY A 35 -7.67 -19.35 -2.43
CA GLY A 35 -7.55 -19.98 -3.74
C GLY A 35 -6.11 -20.38 -4.14
N GLU A 36 -5.96 -21.05 -5.27
CA GLU A 36 -4.68 -21.40 -5.89
C GLU A 36 -4.29 -20.37 -6.96
N ILE A 37 -3.01 -19.99 -7.01
CA ILE A 37 -2.47 -19.10 -8.05
C ILE A 37 -1.36 -19.81 -8.80
N ALA A 38 -1.49 -19.92 -10.14
CA ALA A 38 -0.44 -20.36 -11.03
C ALA A 38 -0.57 -19.67 -12.40
N ASP A 39 0.54 -19.54 -13.12
CA ASP A 39 0.57 -18.97 -14.49
C ASP A 39 0.18 -20.00 -15.55
N ARG A 40 -0.98 -20.63 -15.38
CA ARG A 40 -1.56 -21.55 -16.36
C ARG A 40 -3.06 -21.28 -16.49
N ALA A 41 -3.62 -21.55 -17.66
CA ALA A 41 -5.05 -21.39 -17.87
C ALA A 41 -5.86 -22.35 -16.99
N HIS A 42 -7.05 -21.91 -16.56
CA HIS A 42 -8.01 -22.72 -15.81
C HIS A 42 -7.49 -23.26 -14.47
N VAL A 43 -6.75 -22.44 -13.68
CA VAL A 43 -6.34 -22.79 -12.32
C VAL A 43 -7.56 -22.94 -11.42
N THR A 44 -8.52 -22.02 -11.48
CA THR A 44 -9.78 -22.08 -10.73
C THR A 44 -10.78 -22.96 -11.48
N GLU A 45 -10.96 -24.18 -11.03
CA GLU A 45 -11.94 -25.14 -11.61
C GLU A 45 -13.26 -25.15 -10.83
N THR A 46 -13.24 -24.67 -9.60
CA THR A 46 -14.41 -24.54 -8.71
C THR A 46 -14.82 -23.08 -8.59
N THR A 47 -16.06 -22.85 -8.22
CA THR A 47 -16.54 -21.54 -7.84
C THR A 47 -16.49 -21.48 -6.31
N ASP A 48 -15.58 -20.66 -5.79
CA ASP A 48 -15.34 -20.54 -4.35
C ASP A 48 -15.97 -19.26 -3.81
N ASP A 49 -16.64 -19.35 -2.67
CA ASP A 49 -17.29 -18.22 -2.00
C ASP A 49 -16.52 -17.76 -0.77
N TYR A 50 -16.53 -16.46 -0.55
CA TYR A 50 -15.85 -15.82 0.56
C TYR A 50 -16.71 -14.74 1.19
N LEU A 51 -16.90 -14.80 2.49
CA LEU A 51 -17.60 -13.76 3.24
C LEU A 51 -16.73 -12.49 3.31
N LEU A 52 -17.23 -11.39 2.74
CA LEU A 52 -16.63 -10.04 2.81
C LEU A 52 -17.12 -9.27 4.04
N ALA A 53 -18.41 -9.31 4.30
CA ALA A 53 -19.01 -8.63 5.44
C ALA A 53 -20.27 -9.36 5.91
N ARG A 54 -20.56 -9.29 7.21
CA ARG A 54 -21.80 -9.79 7.81
C ARG A 54 -22.41 -8.69 8.69
N GLY A 55 -23.66 -8.35 8.43
CA GLY A 55 -24.44 -7.42 9.23
C GLY A 55 -24.93 -8.05 10.54
N GLN A 56 -25.25 -7.21 11.50
CA GLN A 56 -25.89 -7.67 12.75
C GLN A 56 -27.31 -8.18 12.53
N ASP A 57 -27.95 -7.78 11.46
CA ASP A 57 -29.25 -8.23 10.96
C ASP A 57 -29.19 -9.60 10.27
N GLY A 58 -28.01 -10.21 10.20
CA GLY A 58 -27.76 -11.47 9.51
C GLY A 58 -27.52 -11.34 8.01
N SER A 59 -27.58 -10.13 7.44
CA SER A 59 -27.24 -9.90 6.03
C SER A 59 -25.78 -10.24 5.74
N GLU A 60 -25.51 -10.71 4.52
CA GLU A 60 -24.15 -11.16 4.12
C GLU A 60 -23.78 -10.57 2.75
N LEU A 61 -22.52 -10.12 2.66
CA LEU A 61 -21.88 -9.76 1.40
C LEU A 61 -20.86 -10.84 1.05
N ILE A 62 -21.09 -11.54 -0.05
CA ILE A 62 -20.31 -12.72 -0.45
C ILE A 62 -19.60 -12.43 -1.75
N LEU A 63 -18.29 -12.68 -1.78
CA LEU A 63 -17.46 -12.60 -2.98
C LEU A 63 -17.24 -14.00 -3.54
N TRP A 64 -17.49 -14.17 -4.83
CA TRP A 64 -17.30 -15.42 -5.55
C TRP A 64 -16.11 -15.32 -6.49
N ASP A 65 -15.14 -16.23 -6.36
CA ASP A 65 -14.09 -16.43 -7.35
C ASP A 65 -14.57 -17.50 -8.35
N THR A 66 -14.84 -17.10 -9.59
CA THR A 66 -15.40 -17.99 -10.60
C THR A 66 -14.33 -18.47 -11.59
N PRO A 67 -14.54 -19.61 -12.25
CA PRO A 67 -13.70 -19.99 -13.40
C PRO A 67 -13.67 -18.87 -14.44
N GLY A 68 -12.50 -18.63 -15.06
CA GLY A 68 -12.39 -17.67 -16.17
C GLY A 68 -12.99 -18.22 -17.45
N PHE A 69 -13.54 -17.34 -18.29
CA PHE A 69 -13.93 -17.72 -19.63
C PHE A 69 -12.71 -18.18 -20.44
N GLY A 70 -12.75 -19.41 -20.91
CA GLY A 70 -11.62 -20.01 -21.63
C GLY A 70 -11.80 -20.02 -23.14
N ASN A 71 -13.04 -19.98 -23.61
CA ASN A 71 -13.37 -20.08 -25.05
C ASN A 71 -14.58 -19.21 -25.42
N SER A 72 -14.64 -18.00 -24.84
CA SER A 72 -15.76 -17.07 -25.00
C SER A 72 -16.05 -16.70 -26.44
N VAL A 73 -15.01 -16.54 -27.28
CA VAL A 73 -15.17 -16.22 -28.71
C VAL A 73 -15.89 -17.31 -29.44
N ALA A 74 -15.46 -18.58 -29.27
CA ALA A 74 -16.12 -19.71 -29.90
C ALA A 74 -17.53 -19.95 -29.34
N LEU A 75 -17.72 -19.71 -28.05
CA LEU A 75 -19.02 -19.78 -27.39
C LEU A 75 -19.98 -18.73 -27.94
N ALA A 76 -19.61 -17.46 -27.97
CA ALA A 76 -20.43 -16.36 -28.49
C ALA A 76 -20.87 -16.64 -29.92
N LYS A 77 -19.92 -17.04 -30.80
CA LYS A 77 -20.21 -17.40 -32.20
C LYS A 77 -21.21 -18.58 -32.32
N ARG A 78 -21.12 -19.55 -31.41
CA ARG A 78 -22.01 -20.73 -31.41
C ARG A 78 -23.43 -20.40 -30.94
N LEU A 79 -23.56 -19.38 -30.14
CA LEU A 79 -24.81 -18.90 -29.56
C LEU A 79 -25.50 -17.86 -30.45
N GLU A 80 -24.75 -17.23 -31.34
CA GLU A 80 -25.26 -16.22 -32.27
C GLU A 80 -26.42 -16.75 -33.12
N GLY A 81 -27.44 -15.92 -33.31
CA GLY A 81 -28.62 -16.28 -34.12
C GLY A 81 -29.63 -17.22 -33.43
N ARG A 82 -29.41 -17.66 -32.20
CA ARG A 82 -30.36 -18.48 -31.45
C ARG A 82 -31.39 -17.62 -30.76
N SER A 83 -32.65 -18.06 -30.71
CA SER A 83 -33.74 -17.37 -30.03
C SER A 83 -33.59 -17.38 -28.49
N ASN A 84 -32.98 -18.44 -27.94
CA ASN A 84 -32.65 -18.55 -26.51
C ASN A 84 -31.22 -19.07 -26.35
N PRO A 85 -30.20 -18.19 -26.48
CA PRO A 85 -28.80 -18.59 -26.45
C PRO A 85 -28.40 -19.30 -25.16
N LEU A 86 -28.75 -18.71 -24.02
CA LEU A 86 -28.40 -19.24 -22.70
C LEU A 86 -29.14 -20.53 -22.36
N GLY A 87 -30.44 -20.60 -22.67
CA GLY A 87 -31.24 -21.79 -22.40
C GLY A 87 -30.65 -23.01 -23.14
N TRP A 88 -30.28 -22.83 -24.40
CA TRP A 88 -29.62 -23.90 -25.17
C TRP A 88 -28.25 -24.25 -24.55
N PHE A 89 -27.37 -23.28 -24.29
CA PHE A 89 -26.04 -23.55 -23.76
C PHE A 89 -26.06 -24.29 -22.43
N LEU A 90 -27.00 -23.94 -21.55
CA LEU A 90 -27.12 -24.53 -20.24
C LEU A 90 -27.84 -25.88 -20.22
N SER A 91 -28.58 -26.22 -21.29
CA SER A 91 -29.16 -27.55 -21.50
C SER A 91 -28.17 -28.57 -22.10
N GLU A 92 -27.14 -28.11 -22.81
CA GLU A 92 -26.11 -28.99 -23.38
C GLU A 92 -25.24 -29.61 -22.27
N VAL A 93 -24.81 -30.85 -22.52
CA VAL A 93 -23.91 -31.60 -21.65
C VAL A 93 -22.48 -31.48 -22.15
N TRP A 94 -21.65 -30.75 -21.46
CA TRP A 94 -20.23 -30.62 -21.78
C TRP A 94 -19.41 -31.52 -20.86
N ASP A 95 -18.62 -32.39 -21.47
CA ASP A 95 -17.75 -33.29 -20.76
C ASP A 95 -16.48 -32.56 -20.25
N ARG A 96 -16.19 -32.71 -18.96
CA ARG A 96 -15.02 -32.03 -18.32
C ARG A 96 -13.67 -32.53 -18.85
N PHE A 97 -13.62 -33.69 -19.47
CA PHE A 97 -12.37 -34.27 -19.97
C PHE A 97 -12.13 -33.95 -21.45
N THR A 98 -13.18 -33.91 -22.25
CA THR A 98 -13.07 -33.68 -23.72
C THR A 98 -13.36 -32.23 -24.10
N ASN A 99 -14.21 -31.51 -23.32
CA ASN A 99 -14.63 -30.14 -23.58
C ASN A 99 -14.51 -29.28 -22.33
N LYS A 100 -13.37 -29.36 -21.63
CA LYS A 100 -13.12 -28.69 -20.33
C LYS A 100 -13.42 -27.19 -20.38
N SER A 101 -13.03 -26.50 -21.45
CA SER A 101 -13.24 -25.07 -21.62
C SER A 101 -14.71 -24.69 -21.57
N PHE A 102 -15.54 -25.33 -22.45
CA PHE A 102 -16.99 -25.09 -22.47
C PHE A 102 -17.69 -25.53 -21.19
N TRP A 103 -17.21 -26.59 -20.55
CA TRP A 103 -17.72 -27.01 -19.24
C TRP A 103 -17.49 -25.94 -18.16
N LEU A 104 -16.29 -25.32 -18.13
CA LEU A 104 -15.97 -24.21 -17.22
C LEU A 104 -16.79 -22.97 -17.56
N ASP A 105 -16.89 -22.62 -18.85
CA ASP A 105 -17.73 -21.50 -19.30
C ASP A 105 -19.19 -21.70 -18.89
N GLN A 106 -19.72 -22.92 -18.99
CA GLN A 106 -21.09 -23.24 -18.57
C GLN A 106 -21.27 -23.07 -17.05
N LYS A 107 -20.30 -23.51 -16.25
CA LYS A 107 -20.32 -23.30 -14.79
C LYS A 107 -20.34 -21.83 -14.45
N ALA A 108 -19.47 -21.02 -15.08
CA ALA A 108 -19.41 -19.59 -14.87
C ALA A 108 -20.73 -18.90 -15.25
N VAL A 109 -21.26 -19.19 -16.46
CA VAL A 109 -22.54 -18.62 -16.94
C VAL A 109 -23.70 -18.98 -16.02
N ARG A 110 -23.81 -20.24 -15.61
CA ARG A 110 -24.86 -20.71 -14.70
C ARG A 110 -24.78 -19.98 -13.37
N HIS A 111 -23.58 -19.90 -12.77
CA HIS A 111 -23.34 -19.19 -11.52
C HIS A 111 -23.75 -17.71 -11.62
N ILE A 112 -23.25 -17.01 -12.66
CA ILE A 112 -23.56 -15.58 -12.84
C ILE A 112 -25.07 -15.37 -12.98
N ARG A 113 -25.76 -16.17 -13.77
CA ARG A 113 -27.21 -16.05 -13.99
C ARG A 113 -28.01 -16.29 -12.70
N ASP A 114 -27.69 -17.37 -11.98
CA ASP A 114 -28.55 -17.91 -10.92
C ASP A 114 -28.22 -17.30 -9.55
N ILE A 115 -26.94 -16.92 -9.32
CA ILE A 115 -26.46 -16.53 -8.00
C ILE A 115 -26.08 -15.05 -7.94
N SER A 116 -25.39 -14.48 -8.96
CA SER A 116 -24.82 -13.14 -8.86
C SER A 116 -25.88 -12.05 -8.69
N SER A 117 -25.66 -11.16 -7.73
CA SER A 117 -26.36 -9.87 -7.64
C SER A 117 -25.67 -8.83 -8.53
N VAL A 118 -24.35 -8.76 -8.47
CA VAL A 118 -23.51 -7.85 -9.28
C VAL A 118 -22.31 -8.62 -9.83
N VAL A 119 -21.98 -8.39 -11.08
CA VAL A 119 -20.79 -8.93 -11.73
C VAL A 119 -19.65 -7.94 -11.67
N LEU A 120 -18.51 -8.36 -11.13
CA LEU A 120 -17.25 -7.63 -11.14
C LEU A 120 -16.39 -8.20 -12.28
N TYR A 121 -16.42 -7.53 -13.44
CA TYR A 121 -15.74 -8.03 -14.64
C TYR A 121 -14.35 -7.42 -14.75
N LEU A 122 -13.32 -8.27 -14.65
CA LEU A 122 -11.91 -7.84 -14.70
C LEU A 122 -11.39 -7.86 -16.13
N VAL A 123 -10.70 -6.78 -16.49
CA VAL A 123 -9.95 -6.66 -17.75
C VAL A 123 -8.50 -6.26 -17.47
N ASN A 124 -7.61 -6.65 -18.38
CA ASN A 124 -6.22 -6.18 -18.33
C ASN A 124 -6.15 -4.80 -19.00
N ILE A 125 -5.79 -3.76 -18.26
CA ILE A 125 -5.71 -2.40 -18.77
C ILE A 125 -4.65 -2.23 -19.87
N ALA A 126 -3.61 -3.09 -19.89
CA ALA A 126 -2.59 -3.07 -20.91
C ALA A 126 -3.12 -3.51 -22.30
N GLU A 127 -4.29 -4.14 -22.32
CA GLU A 127 -4.97 -4.53 -23.56
C GLU A 127 -5.83 -3.37 -24.05
N THR A 128 -5.87 -3.18 -25.37
CA THR A 128 -6.76 -2.17 -25.96
C THR A 128 -8.10 -2.82 -26.31
N PRO A 129 -9.24 -2.23 -25.94
CA PRO A 129 -10.55 -2.82 -26.16
C PRO A 129 -10.80 -3.25 -27.60
N ASP A 130 -10.35 -2.44 -28.57
CA ASP A 130 -10.57 -2.65 -30.01
C ASP A 130 -9.77 -3.84 -30.58
N LYS A 131 -8.68 -4.22 -29.92
CA LYS A 131 -7.77 -5.29 -30.36
C LYS A 131 -7.97 -6.60 -29.61
N THR A 132 -8.96 -6.66 -28.73
CA THR A 132 -9.19 -7.79 -27.83
C THR A 132 -10.51 -8.48 -28.14
N PRO A 133 -10.54 -9.48 -29.05
CA PRO A 133 -11.77 -10.12 -29.53
C PRO A 133 -12.62 -10.76 -28.44
N TYR A 134 -12.01 -11.26 -27.37
CA TYR A 134 -12.75 -11.90 -26.28
C TYR A 134 -13.62 -10.91 -25.51
N ILE A 135 -13.27 -9.62 -25.42
CA ILE A 135 -14.06 -8.60 -24.73
C ILE A 135 -15.46 -8.52 -25.37
N GLN A 136 -15.54 -8.40 -26.69
CA GLN A 136 -16.82 -8.34 -27.40
C GLN A 136 -17.65 -9.62 -27.18
N ALA A 137 -17.00 -10.76 -27.23
CA ALA A 137 -17.66 -12.05 -27.02
C ALA A 137 -18.20 -12.20 -25.60
N GLU A 138 -17.41 -11.82 -24.59
CA GLU A 138 -17.79 -11.89 -23.17
C GLU A 138 -18.87 -10.86 -22.83
N MET A 139 -18.79 -9.64 -23.36
CA MET A 139 -19.85 -8.64 -23.23
C MET A 139 -21.16 -9.15 -23.87
N GLN A 140 -21.11 -9.83 -25.02
CA GLN A 140 -22.29 -10.42 -25.62
C GLN A 140 -22.90 -11.51 -24.73
N ILE A 141 -22.09 -12.38 -24.12
CA ILE A 141 -22.55 -13.41 -23.18
C ILE A 141 -23.18 -12.76 -21.95
N LEU A 142 -22.53 -11.75 -21.36
CA LEU A 142 -23.03 -11.02 -20.20
C LEU A 142 -24.32 -10.26 -20.51
N SER A 143 -24.48 -9.74 -21.73
CA SER A 143 -25.74 -9.09 -22.17
C SER A 143 -26.93 -10.05 -22.15
N TRP A 144 -26.73 -11.31 -22.54
CA TRP A 144 -27.78 -12.34 -22.46
C TRP A 144 -28.12 -12.72 -21.00
N ILE A 145 -27.16 -12.62 -20.08
CA ILE A 145 -27.39 -12.87 -18.64
C ILE A 145 -28.17 -11.73 -18.01
N GLY A 146 -27.90 -10.48 -18.38
CA GLY A 146 -28.67 -9.31 -17.97
C GLY A 146 -28.42 -8.82 -16.53
N LYS A 147 -27.33 -9.26 -15.87
CA LYS A 147 -26.94 -8.75 -14.54
C LYS A 147 -26.18 -7.42 -14.67
N PRO A 148 -26.24 -6.52 -13.66
CA PRO A 148 -25.43 -5.33 -13.65
C PRO A 148 -23.94 -5.69 -13.56
N VAL A 149 -23.11 -5.01 -14.37
CA VAL A 149 -21.67 -5.24 -14.46
C VAL A 149 -20.92 -3.97 -14.05
N ILE A 150 -19.94 -4.13 -13.17
CA ILE A 150 -18.91 -3.15 -12.87
C ILE A 150 -17.61 -3.68 -13.48
N VAL A 151 -16.99 -2.93 -14.38
CA VAL A 151 -15.73 -3.30 -15.01
C VAL A 151 -14.57 -2.81 -14.16
N LEU A 152 -13.65 -3.70 -13.84
CA LEU A 152 -12.46 -3.43 -13.04
C LEU A 152 -11.22 -3.52 -13.92
N LEU A 153 -10.53 -2.39 -14.08
CA LEU A 153 -9.28 -2.31 -14.83
C LEU A 153 -8.15 -2.81 -13.94
N ASN A 154 -7.61 -3.98 -14.26
CA ASN A 154 -6.60 -4.70 -13.47
C ASN A 154 -5.25 -4.72 -14.21
N GLN A 155 -4.17 -5.08 -13.50
CA GLN A 155 -2.81 -5.19 -14.04
C GLN A 155 -2.26 -3.84 -14.55
N MET A 156 -2.54 -2.77 -13.82
CA MET A 156 -2.08 -1.42 -14.15
C MET A 156 -0.56 -1.24 -14.02
N GLY A 157 0.13 -2.19 -13.39
CA GLY A 157 1.57 -2.15 -13.18
C GLY A 157 2.00 -1.25 -12.02
N LYS A 158 3.07 -0.46 -12.22
CA LYS A 158 3.46 0.56 -11.24
C LYS A 158 2.44 1.71 -11.28
N PRO A 159 2.10 2.33 -10.13
CA PRO A 159 1.24 3.51 -10.11
C PRO A 159 1.75 4.57 -11.08
N GLN A 160 0.84 5.09 -11.90
CA GLN A 160 1.13 6.13 -12.89
C GLN A 160 0.60 7.49 -12.41
N ALA A 161 0.97 8.55 -13.12
CA ALA A 161 0.42 9.86 -12.82
C ALA A 161 -1.11 9.86 -13.06
N PRO A 162 -1.89 10.60 -12.25
CA PRO A 162 -3.35 10.55 -12.29
C PRO A 162 -3.97 10.84 -13.66
N ASP A 163 -3.38 11.74 -14.44
CA ASP A 163 -3.82 12.10 -15.80
C ASP A 163 -3.70 10.92 -16.78
N ILE A 164 -2.67 10.09 -16.64
CA ILE A 164 -2.45 8.91 -17.48
C ILE A 164 -3.47 7.82 -17.12
N GLU A 165 -3.66 7.55 -15.83
CA GLU A 165 -4.65 6.58 -15.37
C GLU A 165 -6.07 7.00 -15.77
N HIS A 166 -6.41 8.27 -15.63
CA HIS A 166 -7.69 8.81 -16.06
C HIS A 166 -7.93 8.63 -17.56
N ALA A 167 -6.93 8.93 -18.41
CA ALA A 167 -7.05 8.76 -19.85
C ALA A 167 -7.31 7.29 -20.24
N GLN A 168 -6.69 6.34 -19.55
CA GLN A 168 -6.91 4.90 -19.76
C GLN A 168 -8.34 4.50 -19.34
N VAL A 169 -8.81 4.94 -18.19
CA VAL A 169 -10.19 4.69 -17.72
C VAL A 169 -11.21 5.22 -18.73
N GLU A 170 -11.03 6.44 -19.23
CA GLU A 170 -11.94 7.06 -20.21
C GLU A 170 -11.95 6.32 -21.56
N ALA A 171 -10.81 5.79 -22.00
CA ALA A 171 -10.75 4.96 -23.20
C ALA A 171 -11.61 3.69 -23.04
N TRP A 172 -11.53 3.02 -21.88
CA TRP A 172 -12.35 1.85 -21.56
C TRP A 172 -13.83 2.21 -21.40
N LYS A 173 -14.18 3.30 -20.72
CA LYS A 173 -15.56 3.81 -20.61
C LYS A 173 -16.16 4.02 -22.01
N THR A 174 -15.40 4.64 -22.90
CA THR A 174 -15.83 4.90 -24.28
C THR A 174 -16.09 3.61 -25.05
N ALA A 175 -15.18 2.63 -24.97
CA ALA A 175 -15.30 1.37 -25.66
C ALA A 175 -16.48 0.50 -25.14
N LEU A 176 -16.80 0.61 -23.86
CA LEU A 176 -17.85 -0.16 -23.23
C LEU A 176 -19.23 0.53 -23.25
N LYS A 177 -19.31 1.78 -23.70
CA LYS A 177 -20.57 2.55 -23.80
C LYS A 177 -21.70 1.85 -24.56
N PRO A 178 -21.45 1.02 -25.61
CA PRO A 178 -22.51 0.28 -26.29
C PRO A 178 -23.25 -0.76 -25.44
N TRP A 179 -22.71 -1.08 -24.24
CA TRP A 179 -23.24 -2.12 -23.36
C TRP A 179 -23.97 -1.54 -22.14
N PRO A 180 -25.29 -1.34 -22.15
CA PRO A 180 -26.02 -0.59 -21.10
C PRO A 180 -26.08 -1.30 -19.74
N PHE A 181 -25.76 -2.60 -19.68
CA PHE A 181 -25.64 -3.38 -18.46
C PHE A 181 -24.30 -3.12 -17.75
N VAL A 182 -23.29 -2.58 -18.43
CA VAL A 182 -22.05 -2.05 -17.81
C VAL A 182 -22.40 -0.72 -17.15
N LYS A 183 -22.37 -0.70 -15.82
CA LYS A 183 -22.81 0.46 -15.02
C LYS A 183 -21.66 1.38 -14.63
N LYS A 184 -20.51 0.83 -14.35
CA LYS A 184 -19.30 1.56 -13.94
C LYS A 184 -18.03 0.91 -14.52
N VAL A 185 -17.00 1.72 -14.71
CA VAL A 185 -15.64 1.28 -15.08
C VAL A 185 -14.70 1.92 -14.07
N LEU A 186 -13.98 1.11 -13.29
CA LEU A 186 -13.14 1.55 -12.18
C LEU A 186 -11.71 1.03 -12.35
N ALA A 187 -10.72 1.85 -12.02
CA ALA A 187 -9.36 1.40 -11.83
C ALA A 187 -9.27 0.58 -10.52
N MET A 188 -8.95 -0.72 -10.63
CA MET A 188 -8.87 -1.61 -9.47
C MET A 188 -7.82 -2.70 -9.70
N ASP A 189 -6.57 -2.39 -9.35
CA ASP A 189 -5.45 -3.32 -9.54
C ASP A 189 -5.26 -4.22 -8.32
N ALA A 190 -5.22 -5.53 -8.55
CA ALA A 190 -4.91 -6.52 -7.52
C ALA A 190 -3.47 -6.39 -6.98
N PHE A 191 -2.58 -5.71 -7.68
CA PHE A 191 -1.16 -5.57 -7.35
C PHE A 191 -0.78 -4.22 -6.75
N ALA A 192 -1.58 -3.18 -7.01
CA ALA A 192 -1.30 -1.81 -6.57
C ALA A 192 -2.63 -1.12 -6.25
N ARG A 193 -3.14 -1.32 -5.05
CA ARG A 193 -4.47 -0.88 -4.64
C ARG A 193 -4.44 -0.15 -3.31
N CYS A 194 -5.16 0.97 -3.23
CA CYS A 194 -5.44 1.68 -1.99
C CYS A 194 -6.86 1.39 -1.49
N TRP A 195 -7.08 1.45 -0.17
CA TRP A 195 -8.41 1.31 0.43
C TRP A 195 -9.43 2.36 -0.08
N VAL A 196 -8.96 3.51 -0.55
CA VAL A 196 -9.79 4.54 -1.20
C VAL A 196 -10.45 3.99 -2.47
N GLN A 197 -9.70 3.27 -3.30
CA GLN A 197 -10.25 2.64 -4.51
C GLN A 197 -11.23 1.52 -4.17
N GLU A 198 -11.03 0.81 -3.04
CA GLU A 198 -12.03 -0.15 -2.55
C GLU A 198 -13.32 0.57 -2.16
N GLU A 199 -13.25 1.73 -1.50
CA GLU A 199 -14.44 2.49 -1.14
C GLU A 199 -15.22 2.92 -2.37
N MET A 200 -14.53 3.36 -3.44
CA MET A 200 -15.16 3.64 -4.72
C MET A 200 -15.88 2.42 -5.30
N LEU A 201 -15.26 1.22 -5.21
CA LEU A 201 -15.91 -0.02 -5.64
C LEU A 201 -17.17 -0.31 -4.82
N PHE A 202 -17.10 -0.20 -3.49
CA PHE A 202 -18.27 -0.46 -2.63
C PHE A 202 -19.39 0.58 -2.86
N ASN A 203 -19.07 1.84 -3.11
CA ASN A 203 -20.05 2.85 -3.49
C ASN A 203 -20.73 2.48 -4.83
N ALA A 204 -19.91 2.12 -5.84
CA ALA A 204 -20.41 1.71 -7.14
C ALA A 204 -21.30 0.45 -7.08
N ILE A 205 -21.03 -0.50 -6.19
CA ILE A 205 -21.89 -1.66 -5.93
C ILE A 205 -23.24 -1.20 -5.39
N GLY A 206 -23.25 -0.29 -4.41
CA GLY A 206 -24.48 0.27 -3.85
C GLY A 206 -25.35 0.96 -4.91
N ASP A 207 -24.73 1.71 -5.83
CA ASP A 207 -25.44 2.43 -6.91
C ASP A 207 -26.15 1.51 -7.91
N VAL A 208 -25.75 0.25 -8.01
CA VAL A 208 -26.29 -0.70 -9.02
C VAL A 208 -27.21 -1.75 -8.43
N LEU A 209 -27.31 -1.83 -7.10
CA LEU A 209 -28.22 -2.75 -6.42
C LEU A 209 -29.67 -2.23 -6.50
N PRO A 210 -30.68 -3.13 -6.41
CA PRO A 210 -32.08 -2.75 -6.27
C PRO A 210 -32.32 -1.87 -5.04
N ALA A 211 -33.26 -0.93 -5.13
CA ALA A 211 -33.55 -0.01 -4.03
C ALA A 211 -34.02 -0.73 -2.73
N GLU A 212 -34.63 -1.90 -2.86
CA GLU A 212 -35.02 -2.76 -1.74
C GLU A 212 -33.81 -3.29 -0.92
N ASP A 213 -32.67 -3.45 -1.56
CA ASP A 213 -31.43 -3.98 -0.94
C ASP A 213 -30.56 -2.86 -0.32
N GLU A 214 -30.84 -1.59 -0.61
CA GLU A 214 -30.00 -0.45 -0.26
C GLU A 214 -29.77 -0.34 1.25
N ALA A 215 -30.79 -0.53 2.07
CA ALA A 215 -30.69 -0.41 3.52
C ALA A 215 -29.76 -1.47 4.13
N ALA A 216 -29.93 -2.73 3.74
CA ALA A 216 -29.09 -3.83 4.20
C ALA A 216 -27.66 -3.71 3.64
N TYR A 217 -27.51 -3.26 2.39
CA TYR A 217 -26.19 -3.01 1.81
C TYR A 217 -25.41 -1.93 2.57
N LYS A 218 -26.05 -0.84 2.97
CA LYS A 218 -25.41 0.21 3.79
C LYS A 218 -24.89 -0.33 5.12
N VAL A 219 -25.59 -1.27 5.75
CA VAL A 219 -25.10 -1.97 6.95
C VAL A 219 -23.83 -2.74 6.63
N LEU A 220 -23.84 -3.56 5.57
CA LEU A 220 -22.69 -4.36 5.14
C LEU A 220 -21.49 -3.47 4.77
N GLN A 221 -21.72 -2.41 4.00
CA GLN A 221 -20.70 -1.43 3.65
C GLN A 221 -20.09 -0.77 4.91
N SER A 222 -20.93 -0.44 5.90
CA SER A 222 -20.45 0.14 7.16
C SER A 222 -19.58 -0.81 7.97
N VAL A 223 -19.88 -2.12 7.94
CA VAL A 223 -19.03 -3.16 8.59
C VAL A 223 -17.67 -3.23 7.92
N TRP A 224 -17.64 -3.30 6.59
CA TRP A 224 -16.39 -3.30 5.83
C TRP A 224 -15.58 -2.02 6.10
N ARG A 225 -16.22 -0.84 6.01
CA ARG A 225 -15.60 0.47 6.24
C ARG A 225 -14.96 0.57 7.62
N ARG A 226 -15.64 0.10 8.67
CA ARG A 226 -15.08 0.10 10.04
C ARG A 226 -13.77 -0.68 10.13
N GLY A 227 -13.67 -1.82 9.45
CA GLY A 227 -12.41 -2.59 9.39
C GLY A 227 -11.27 -1.79 8.75
N ARG A 228 -11.56 -1.08 7.66
CA ARG A 228 -10.56 -0.23 6.97
C ARG A 228 -10.19 1.00 7.78
N GLN A 229 -11.16 1.66 8.41
CA GLN A 229 -10.92 2.79 9.29
C GLN A 229 -10.07 2.41 10.51
N ALA A 230 -10.30 1.24 11.09
CA ALA A 230 -9.48 0.73 12.19
C ALA A 230 -8.03 0.48 11.73
N ALA A 231 -7.81 -0.15 10.58
CA ALA A 231 -6.48 -0.35 10.02
C ALA A 231 -5.76 0.98 9.73
N TYR A 232 -6.48 1.95 9.17
CA TYR A 232 -5.99 3.30 8.94
C TYR A 232 -5.60 3.99 10.25
N ALA A 233 -6.49 4.03 11.23
CA ALA A 233 -6.24 4.66 12.53
C ALA A 233 -5.04 4.04 13.25
N ASN A 234 -4.93 2.71 13.26
CA ASN A 234 -3.77 2.00 13.82
C ASN A 234 -2.47 2.38 13.11
N SER A 235 -2.50 2.51 11.79
CA SER A 235 -1.34 2.94 11.00
C SER A 235 -0.91 4.37 11.35
N ILE A 236 -1.85 5.31 11.42
CA ILE A 236 -1.58 6.71 11.80
C ILE A 236 -1.01 6.78 13.23
N GLU A 237 -1.57 6.02 14.17
CA GLU A 237 -1.06 5.96 15.53
C GLU A 237 0.37 5.39 15.58
N ALA A 238 0.66 4.33 14.83
CA ALA A 238 2.00 3.77 14.75
C ALA A 238 3.02 4.76 14.20
N MET A 239 2.64 5.52 13.15
CA MET A 239 3.45 6.60 12.58
C MET A 239 3.70 7.72 13.61
N ALA A 240 2.68 8.15 14.34
CA ALA A 240 2.77 9.17 15.35
C ALA A 240 3.70 8.75 16.51
N ARG A 241 3.60 7.50 16.98
CA ARG A 241 4.48 6.95 18.01
C ARG A 241 5.94 6.88 17.57
N HIS A 242 6.19 6.49 16.32
CA HIS A 242 7.54 6.51 15.74
C HIS A 242 8.13 7.92 15.74
N LEU A 243 7.39 8.92 15.26
CA LEU A 243 7.85 10.30 15.23
C LEU A 243 8.01 10.89 16.63
N GLN A 244 7.11 10.57 17.56
CA GLN A 244 7.22 10.99 18.95
C GLN A 244 8.50 10.46 19.61
N GLN A 245 8.87 9.20 19.33
CA GLN A 245 10.15 8.65 19.81
C GLN A 245 11.34 9.43 19.25
N ALA A 246 11.31 9.81 17.96
CA ALA A 246 12.35 10.63 17.36
C ALA A 246 12.41 12.04 17.96
N VAL A 247 11.25 12.68 18.21
CA VAL A 247 11.14 14.01 18.85
C VAL A 247 11.73 14.01 20.26
N SER A 248 11.45 12.95 21.04
CA SER A 248 11.89 12.80 22.41
C SER A 248 13.32 12.27 22.55
N ALA A 249 13.89 11.74 21.46
CA ALA A 249 15.24 11.19 21.50
C ALA A 249 16.28 12.28 21.77
N HIS A 250 17.04 12.10 22.83
CA HIS A 250 18.16 12.97 23.17
C HIS A 250 19.25 12.21 23.90
N VAL A 251 20.47 12.72 23.81
CA VAL A 251 21.62 12.20 24.53
C VAL A 251 22.30 13.34 25.27
N SER A 252 22.47 13.19 26.58
CA SER A 252 23.21 14.13 27.41
C SER A 252 24.73 13.86 27.20
N LEU A 253 25.44 14.89 26.79
CA LEU A 253 26.87 14.84 26.62
C LEU A 253 27.58 15.17 27.94
N PRO A 254 28.62 14.42 28.32
CA PRO A 254 29.36 14.67 29.54
C PRO A 254 29.97 16.08 29.53
N THR A 255 29.78 16.82 30.61
CA THR A 255 30.49 18.09 30.81
C THR A 255 31.95 17.82 31.16
N PRO A 256 32.92 18.40 30.43
CA PRO A 256 34.31 18.28 30.83
C PRO A 256 34.51 18.84 32.25
N THR A 257 34.95 18.01 33.16
CA THR A 257 35.27 18.43 34.53
C THR A 257 36.47 19.40 34.52
N LEU A 258 36.54 20.31 35.52
CA LEU A 258 37.69 21.22 35.66
C LEU A 258 39.03 20.48 35.63
N ARG A 259 39.09 19.21 36.07
CA ARG A 259 40.25 18.33 36.05
C ARG A 259 40.66 17.90 34.63
N GLU A 260 39.67 17.69 33.75
CA GLU A 260 39.90 17.34 32.33
C GLU A 260 40.35 18.56 31.52
N ARG A 261 39.97 19.77 31.89
CA ARG A 261 40.52 21.04 31.32
C ARG A 261 41.97 21.24 31.62
N ALA A 262 42.46 20.75 32.78
CA ALA A 262 43.86 20.83 33.15
C ALA A 262 44.74 19.76 32.45
N VAL A 263 44.13 18.69 31.91
CA VAL A 263 44.82 17.57 31.28
C VAL A 263 44.94 17.76 29.77
N SER A 264 44.68 18.95 29.23
CA SER A 264 44.88 19.24 27.78
C SER A 264 46.33 18.95 27.27
N VAL A 265 47.28 18.76 28.14
CA VAL A 265 48.66 18.34 27.82
C VAL A 265 48.78 16.81 27.61
N GLY A 266 47.92 16.00 28.27
CA GLY A 266 47.92 14.52 28.11
C GLY A 266 47.17 14.03 26.86
N ARG A 267 46.32 14.86 26.24
CA ARG A 267 45.58 14.56 25.01
C ARG A 267 46.51 14.29 23.80
N ARG A 268 47.69 14.88 23.76
CA ARG A 268 48.69 14.62 22.72
C ARG A 268 49.32 13.21 22.79
N LEU A 269 49.02 12.46 23.85
CA LEU A 269 49.53 11.11 24.08
C LEU A 269 48.51 9.99 23.88
N GLY A 270 47.29 10.27 23.35
CA GLY A 270 46.28 9.26 23.01
C GLY A 270 45.66 8.53 24.21
N LEU A 271 45.75 9.09 25.44
CA LEU A 271 45.29 8.44 26.67
C LEU A 271 43.83 8.79 27.07
N PHE A 272 43.18 9.68 26.34
CA PHE A 272 41.78 10.10 26.61
C PHE A 272 40.97 10.15 25.35
N ARG A 273 39.73 9.69 25.40
CA ARG A 273 38.74 9.83 24.31
C ARG A 273 38.56 11.30 23.94
N ASP A 274 38.61 11.61 22.66
CA ASP A 274 38.35 12.97 22.17
C ASP A 274 36.85 13.31 22.34
N GLU A 275 36.51 14.59 22.58
CA GLU A 275 35.13 15.09 22.68
C GLU A 275 34.36 14.78 21.38
N ARG A 276 35.04 14.70 20.26
CA ARG A 276 34.50 14.29 18.95
C ARG A 276 34.03 12.85 18.94
N ASP A 277 34.73 11.92 19.56
CA ASP A 277 34.39 10.50 19.63
C ASP A 277 33.11 10.32 20.47
N VAL A 278 32.94 11.10 21.56
CA VAL A 278 31.75 11.05 22.41
C VAL A 278 30.50 11.54 21.66
N ILE A 279 30.64 12.60 20.86
CA ILE A 279 29.53 13.11 20.04
C ILE A 279 29.18 12.10 18.94
N ALA A 280 30.19 11.51 18.28
CA ALA A 280 29.98 10.51 17.25
C ALA A 280 29.28 9.25 17.81
N ASP A 281 29.71 8.75 18.97
CA ASP A 281 29.05 7.64 19.66
C ASP A 281 27.58 7.95 19.99
N ALA A 282 27.29 9.18 20.47
CA ALA A 282 25.96 9.62 20.78
C ALA A 282 25.06 9.70 19.52
N GLN A 283 25.61 10.23 18.44
CA GLN A 283 24.94 10.29 17.14
C GLN A 283 24.62 8.90 16.61
N ALA A 284 25.59 8.00 16.64
CA ALA A 284 25.42 6.61 16.21
C ALA A 284 24.34 5.88 17.03
N ALA A 285 24.32 6.08 18.35
CA ALA A 285 23.32 5.47 19.22
C ALA A 285 21.89 5.96 18.89
N MET A 286 21.70 7.29 18.74
CA MET A 286 20.40 7.87 18.40
C MET A 286 19.92 7.41 17.03
N ALA A 287 20.80 7.36 16.08
CA ALA A 287 20.51 6.93 14.74
C ALA A 287 20.15 5.44 14.67
N SER A 288 20.84 4.61 15.44
CA SER A 288 20.48 3.20 15.60
C SER A 288 19.07 3.05 16.21
N GLN A 289 18.74 3.86 17.21
CA GLN A 289 17.39 3.87 17.81
C GLN A 289 16.31 4.27 16.78
N ALA A 290 16.57 5.29 15.97
CA ALA A 290 15.65 5.74 14.92
C ALA A 290 15.43 4.64 13.88
N ALA A 291 16.51 3.95 13.48
CA ALA A 291 16.42 2.84 12.54
C ALA A 291 15.64 1.63 13.12
N ASP A 292 15.87 1.25 14.39
CA ASP A 292 15.11 0.19 15.07
C ASP A 292 13.62 0.55 15.15
N SER A 293 13.31 1.81 15.44
CA SER A 293 11.93 2.32 15.49
C SER A 293 11.26 2.31 14.11
N PHE A 294 11.98 2.67 13.04
CA PHE A 294 11.46 2.62 11.67
C PHE A 294 11.20 1.19 11.21
N TYR A 295 12.06 0.24 11.59
CA TYR A 295 11.83 -1.19 11.33
C TYR A 295 10.57 -1.70 12.04
N ALA A 296 10.39 -1.34 13.30
CA ALA A 296 9.20 -1.70 14.07
C ALA A 296 7.93 -1.09 13.44
N LEU A 297 8.00 0.17 13.00
CA LEU A 297 6.91 0.83 12.25
C LEU A 297 6.58 0.07 10.97
N THR A 298 7.59 -0.29 10.16
CA THR A 298 7.39 -1.02 8.90
C THR A 298 6.64 -2.33 9.15
N SER A 299 7.08 -3.11 10.13
CA SER A 299 6.44 -4.37 10.49
C SER A 299 4.99 -4.18 10.97
N LYS A 300 4.73 -3.11 11.73
CA LYS A 300 3.39 -2.77 12.21
C LYS A 300 2.47 -2.35 11.07
N LEU A 301 2.93 -1.50 10.16
CA LEU A 301 2.15 -1.07 8.99
C LEU A 301 1.79 -2.25 8.08
N ILE A 302 2.73 -3.17 7.83
CA ILE A 302 2.49 -4.40 7.07
C ILE A 302 1.37 -5.22 7.73
N ALA A 303 1.46 -5.44 9.04
CA ALA A 303 0.46 -6.21 9.80
C ALA A 303 -0.91 -5.52 9.81
N ASP A 304 -0.97 -4.21 10.08
CA ASP A 304 -2.22 -3.44 10.14
C ASP A 304 -2.96 -3.41 8.80
N ASN A 305 -2.22 -3.45 7.69
CA ASN A 305 -2.80 -3.52 6.34
C ASN A 305 -3.04 -4.96 5.86
N GLY A 306 -2.97 -5.94 6.75
CA GLY A 306 -3.28 -7.35 6.46
C GLY A 306 -2.34 -7.99 5.45
N LEU A 307 -1.13 -7.47 5.29
CA LEU A 307 -0.10 -8.01 4.42
C LEU A 307 0.72 -9.06 5.18
N SER A 308 1.28 -10.01 4.43
CA SER A 308 2.28 -10.96 4.93
C SER A 308 3.66 -10.47 4.51
N GLY A 309 4.67 -10.94 5.20
CA GLY A 309 6.06 -10.57 4.95
C GLY A 309 6.64 -9.80 6.13
N THR A 310 7.94 -9.76 6.20
CA THR A 310 8.68 -8.92 7.13
C THR A 310 9.27 -7.78 6.32
N GLY A 311 9.24 -6.55 6.84
CA GLY A 311 10.17 -5.51 6.41
C GLY A 311 11.57 -6.14 6.32
N VAL A 312 12.59 -5.43 5.95
CA VAL A 312 13.98 -5.91 5.82
C VAL A 312 14.31 -7.04 6.80
N SER A 313 14.97 -8.11 6.35
CA SER A 313 15.38 -9.17 7.27
C SER A 313 16.24 -8.55 8.40
N LYS A 314 16.06 -9.06 9.62
CA LYS A 314 16.77 -8.56 10.79
C LYS A 314 18.31 -8.54 10.60
N GLU A 315 18.82 -9.46 9.80
CA GLU A 315 20.24 -9.56 9.47
C GLU A 315 20.71 -8.46 8.50
N ILE A 316 19.92 -8.14 7.49
CA ILE A 316 20.19 -7.04 6.56
C ILE A 316 20.16 -5.71 7.31
N PHE A 317 19.14 -5.55 8.18
CA PHE A 317 19.02 -4.37 9.02
C PHE A 317 20.22 -4.21 9.97
N GLN A 318 20.70 -5.28 10.57
CA GLN A 318 21.89 -5.24 11.44
C GLN A 318 23.16 -4.90 10.63
N ARG A 319 23.31 -5.38 9.39
CA ARG A 319 24.43 -5.00 8.51
C ARG A 319 24.36 -3.50 8.15
N MET A 320 23.19 -3.00 7.76
CA MET A 320 22.99 -1.57 7.49
C MET A 320 23.40 -0.70 8.69
N LYS A 321 23.03 -1.11 9.89
CA LYS A 321 23.39 -0.46 11.13
C LYS A 321 24.91 -0.43 11.34
N THR A 322 25.60 -1.56 11.07
CA THR A 322 27.06 -1.67 11.22
C THR A 322 27.80 -0.84 10.16
N ASP A 323 27.37 -0.90 8.91
CA ASP A 323 27.97 -0.12 7.81
C ASP A 323 27.76 1.38 8.00
N TRP A 324 26.66 1.76 8.64
CA TRP A 324 26.36 3.13 8.95
C TRP A 324 27.16 3.67 10.12
N ASP A 325 27.36 2.90 11.17
CA ASP A 325 28.28 3.22 12.26
C ASP A 325 29.69 3.53 11.71
N LEU A 326 30.15 2.75 10.73
CA LEU A 326 31.43 2.98 10.05
C LEU A 326 31.45 4.28 9.22
N ALA A 327 30.39 4.62 8.52
CA ALA A 327 30.32 5.82 7.70
C ALA A 327 30.33 7.12 8.52
N VAL A 328 29.74 7.12 9.72
CA VAL A 328 29.73 8.27 10.63
C VAL A 328 31.13 8.53 11.22
N TYR A 329 31.95 7.50 11.44
CA TYR A 329 33.28 7.63 11.99
C TYR A 329 34.35 8.19 11.02
N SER A 330 34.06 8.17 9.71
CA SER A 330 35.10 8.52 8.70
C SER A 330 35.14 10.00 8.32
N VAL A 331 34.26 10.87 8.86
CA VAL A 331 34.13 12.26 8.42
C VAL A 331 34.47 13.24 9.55
N ASP A 332 35.56 14.00 9.39
CA ASP A 332 35.93 15.12 10.26
C ASP A 332 34.83 16.18 10.22
N PRO A 333 34.23 16.60 11.39
CA PRO A 333 33.13 17.56 11.44
C PRO A 333 33.42 18.93 10.80
N GLN A 334 34.69 19.34 10.72
CA GLN A 334 35.07 20.60 10.05
C GLN A 334 35.16 20.45 8.53
N SER A 335 35.53 19.28 8.04
CA SER A 335 35.58 18.96 6.62
C SER A 335 34.15 18.65 6.08
N ALA A 336 33.27 18.09 6.91
CA ALA A 336 31.88 17.79 6.57
C ALA A 336 31.07 19.05 6.28
N ALA A 337 31.34 20.15 6.98
CA ALA A 337 30.66 21.42 6.72
C ALA A 337 31.05 22.05 5.37
N ALA A 338 32.24 21.76 4.85
CA ALA A 338 32.74 22.28 3.58
C ALA A 338 32.44 21.39 2.36
N VAL A 339 32.23 20.08 2.55
CA VAL A 339 31.99 19.09 1.50
C VAL A 339 30.58 18.50 1.55
N GLY A 340 29.81 18.97 2.40
CA GLY A 340 28.64 18.64 3.15
C GLY A 340 27.56 17.83 2.46
N THR A 341 26.92 18.17 1.39
CA THR A 341 25.65 17.55 0.99
C THR A 341 25.77 16.36 0.05
N SER A 342 26.90 16.20 -0.64
CA SER A 342 27.06 15.18 -1.68
C SER A 342 27.66 13.84 -1.18
N ILE A 343 28.48 13.85 -0.12
CA ILE A 343 29.19 12.64 0.32
C ILE A 343 28.32 11.77 1.23
N GLY A 344 27.52 12.37 2.12
CA GLY A 344 26.67 11.61 3.04
C GLY A 344 25.48 10.96 2.34
N ALA A 345 24.79 11.69 1.45
CA ALA A 345 23.71 11.14 0.65
C ALA A 345 24.24 10.05 -0.32
N ALA A 346 25.41 10.28 -0.92
CA ALA A 346 26.05 9.30 -1.81
C ALA A 346 26.55 8.06 -1.05
N SER A 347 27.10 8.20 0.16
CA SER A 347 27.60 7.06 0.94
C SER A 347 26.45 6.22 1.53
N GLY A 348 25.40 6.84 2.02
CA GLY A 348 24.22 6.14 2.53
C GLY A 348 23.46 5.43 1.42
N ALA A 349 23.21 6.11 0.29
CA ALA A 349 22.58 5.50 -0.87
C ALA A 349 23.45 4.40 -1.51
N ALA A 350 24.77 4.58 -1.57
CA ALA A 350 25.71 3.56 -2.08
C ALA A 350 25.77 2.33 -1.17
N ALA A 351 25.76 2.51 0.15
CA ALA A 351 25.68 1.40 1.11
C ALA A 351 24.34 0.64 0.97
N GLY A 352 23.22 1.37 0.86
CA GLY A 352 21.90 0.79 0.62
C GLY A 352 21.83 -0.01 -0.68
N LEU A 353 22.34 0.53 -1.79
CA LEU A 353 22.42 -0.15 -3.08
C LEU A 353 23.33 -1.39 -3.05
N ALA A 354 24.46 -1.33 -2.32
CA ALA A 354 25.36 -2.48 -2.20
C ALA A 354 24.70 -3.63 -1.42
N ILE A 355 23.90 -3.33 -0.41
CA ILE A 355 23.13 -4.32 0.35
C ILE A 355 22.03 -4.90 -0.52
N ASP A 356 21.30 -4.09 -1.28
CA ASP A 356 20.25 -4.55 -2.20
C ASP A 356 20.81 -5.50 -3.27
N LEU A 357 21.96 -5.18 -3.85
CA LEU A 357 22.66 -6.04 -4.82
C LEU A 357 23.14 -7.36 -4.20
N SER A 358 23.65 -7.33 -2.95
CA SER A 358 24.13 -8.54 -2.27
C SER A 358 23.01 -9.46 -1.80
N ALA A 359 21.83 -8.92 -1.57
CA ALA A 359 20.64 -9.66 -1.16
C ALA A 359 19.81 -10.21 -2.35
N ALA A 360 20.39 -10.25 -3.57
CA ALA A 360 19.74 -10.76 -4.78
C ALA A 360 18.39 -10.10 -5.09
N GLY A 361 18.25 -8.80 -4.82
CA GLY A 361 17.05 -8.03 -5.13
C GLY A 361 15.88 -8.25 -4.17
N LEU A 362 16.08 -8.97 -3.06
CA LEU A 362 15.03 -9.24 -2.07
C LEU A 362 14.62 -8.02 -1.25
N THR A 363 15.41 -6.95 -1.30
CA THR A 363 15.26 -5.74 -0.49
C THR A 363 15.28 -4.45 -1.33
N MET A 364 14.98 -4.56 -2.64
CA MET A 364 14.97 -3.39 -3.52
C MET A 364 14.10 -2.27 -2.96
N GLY A 365 14.75 -1.23 -2.44
CA GLY A 365 14.13 0.03 -2.04
C GLY A 365 14.25 0.37 -0.54
N LEU A 366 14.03 -0.56 0.43
CA LEU A 366 14.06 -0.20 1.86
C LEU A 366 15.46 0.18 2.33
N SER A 367 16.47 -0.55 1.90
CA SER A 367 17.86 -0.20 2.16
C SER A 367 18.22 1.14 1.52
N THR A 368 17.65 1.46 0.36
CA THR A 368 17.81 2.77 -0.28
C THR A 368 17.04 3.85 0.46
N LEU A 369 15.83 3.58 0.96
CA LEU A 369 15.03 4.49 1.79
C LEU A 369 15.72 4.77 3.12
N VAL A 370 16.08 3.73 3.86
CA VAL A 370 16.78 3.86 5.15
C VAL A 370 18.19 4.43 4.93
N GLY A 371 18.91 3.96 3.91
CA GLY A 371 20.21 4.51 3.53
C GLY A 371 20.12 5.97 3.06
N GLY A 372 19.05 6.33 2.34
CA GLY A 372 18.75 7.71 1.92
C GLY A 372 18.40 8.62 3.09
N LEU A 373 17.59 8.15 4.03
CA LEU A 373 17.27 8.86 5.26
C LEU A 373 18.53 9.13 6.11
N ILE A 374 19.29 8.08 6.33
CA ILE A 374 20.56 8.14 7.08
C ILE A 374 21.60 8.97 6.32
N GLY A 375 21.71 8.79 5.00
CA GLY A 375 22.59 9.56 4.14
C GLY A 375 22.19 11.02 4.05
N ALA A 376 20.89 11.35 4.01
CA ALA A 376 20.40 12.71 4.06
C ALA A 376 20.72 13.37 5.41
N VAL A 377 20.56 12.66 6.51
CA VAL A 377 20.89 13.15 7.86
C VAL A 377 22.41 13.35 8.00
N SER A 378 23.25 12.43 7.51
CA SER A 378 24.70 12.55 7.57
C SER A 378 25.27 13.49 6.51
N GLY A 379 24.63 13.62 5.33
CA GLY A 379 25.09 14.43 4.19
C GLY A 379 24.69 15.90 4.24
N MET A 380 23.68 16.25 5.03
CA MET A 380 23.28 17.67 5.23
C MET A 380 24.22 18.43 6.19
N GLY A 381 25.40 17.88 6.42
CA GLY A 381 26.34 18.33 7.42
C GLY A 381 25.83 17.96 8.83
N ALA A 382 26.58 17.16 9.57
CA ALA A 382 26.26 16.76 10.92
C ALA A 382 25.80 17.93 11.82
N ALA A 383 26.21 19.16 11.49
CA ALA A 383 25.82 20.39 12.14
C ALA A 383 24.33 20.79 11.94
N HIS A 384 23.66 20.33 10.89
CA HIS A 384 22.26 20.71 10.58
C HIS A 384 21.26 19.62 10.92
N ALA A 385 21.68 18.35 11.02
CA ALA A 385 20.82 17.25 11.43
C ALA A 385 20.59 17.22 12.94
N TRP A 386 21.48 17.86 13.71
CA TRP A 386 21.53 17.78 15.16
C TRP A 386 21.57 19.17 15.80
N ASN A 387 20.81 19.35 16.87
CA ASN A 387 20.88 20.54 17.71
C ASN A 387 21.67 20.24 18.98
N LEU A 388 22.58 21.13 19.31
CA LEU A 388 23.36 21.08 20.54
C LEU A 388 22.92 22.19 21.45
N GLN A 389 22.21 21.85 22.51
CA GLN A 389 21.74 22.84 23.51
C GLN A 389 22.60 22.78 24.77
N LYS A 390 23.13 23.93 25.16
CA LYS A 390 23.85 24.06 26.44
C LYS A 390 22.88 24.36 27.56
N LYS A 391 22.68 23.42 28.48
CA LYS A 391 21.94 23.60 29.74
C LYS A 391 22.90 23.75 30.89
N LYS A 392 22.41 24.21 32.07
CA LYS A 392 23.24 24.33 33.30
C LYS A 392 23.90 23.02 33.73
N SER A 393 23.34 21.86 33.30
CA SER A 393 23.81 20.52 33.65
C SER A 393 24.64 19.81 32.57
N GLY A 394 24.88 20.42 31.38
CA GLY A 394 25.60 19.82 30.29
C GLY A 394 25.06 20.18 28.92
N ALA A 395 25.67 19.67 27.85
CA ALA A 395 25.15 19.76 26.49
C ALA A 395 24.23 18.59 26.19
N GLU A 396 23.15 18.83 25.50
CA GLU A 396 22.22 17.80 24.99
C GLU A 396 22.23 17.80 23.47
N LEU A 397 22.21 16.62 22.90
CA LEU A 397 22.13 16.38 21.47
C LEU A 397 20.74 15.82 21.14
N PHE A 398 20.04 16.37 20.15
CA PHE A 398 18.76 15.90 19.66
C PHE A 398 18.59 16.19 18.16
N TRP A 399 17.62 15.51 17.53
CA TRP A 399 17.33 15.69 16.12
C TRP A 399 16.93 17.14 15.80
N SER A 400 17.42 17.68 14.68
CA SER A 400 16.99 19.00 14.22
C SER A 400 15.56 18.94 13.64
N GLU A 401 14.89 20.10 13.58
CA GLU A 401 13.58 20.25 12.94
C GLU A 401 13.58 19.70 11.50
N LYS A 402 14.64 19.98 10.76
CA LYS A 402 14.81 19.50 9.40
C LYS A 402 14.95 17.98 9.31
N ALA A 403 15.65 17.35 10.26
CA ALA A 403 15.76 15.89 10.32
C ALA A 403 14.40 15.25 10.65
N LEU A 404 13.64 15.82 11.59
CA LEU A 404 12.31 15.36 11.95
C LEU A 404 11.31 15.51 10.80
N THR A 405 11.38 16.59 10.02
CA THR A 405 10.60 16.75 8.78
C THR A 405 10.98 15.67 7.74
N GLY A 406 12.26 15.33 7.64
CA GLY A 406 12.72 14.20 6.81
C GLY A 406 12.13 12.87 7.28
N PHE A 407 12.13 12.59 8.58
CA PHE A 407 11.50 11.39 9.15
C PHE A 407 9.99 11.34 8.87
N LEU A 408 9.30 12.46 8.98
CA LEU A 408 7.87 12.55 8.63
C LEU A 408 7.66 12.20 7.14
N LEU A 409 8.45 12.76 6.23
CA LEU A 409 8.36 12.45 4.80
C LEU A 409 8.53 10.96 4.53
N GLU A 410 9.60 10.35 5.05
CA GLU A 410 9.87 8.92 4.83
C GLU A 410 8.79 8.03 5.47
N THR A 411 8.28 8.41 6.63
CA THR A 411 7.18 7.73 7.30
C THR A 411 5.90 7.76 6.45
N VAL A 412 5.59 8.90 5.85
CA VAL A 412 4.44 9.07 4.94
C VAL A 412 4.62 8.23 3.67
N LEU A 413 5.80 8.28 3.05
CA LEU A 413 6.11 7.48 1.85
C LEU A 413 6.04 5.98 2.13
N LEU A 414 6.53 5.53 3.27
CA LEU A 414 6.41 4.14 3.71
C LEU A 414 4.93 3.73 3.85
N TYR A 415 4.12 4.57 4.50
CA TYR A 415 2.68 4.31 4.61
C TYR A 415 2.02 4.21 3.23
N LEU A 416 2.29 5.14 2.32
CA LEU A 416 1.77 5.08 0.95
C LEU A 416 2.18 3.79 0.25
N ALA A 417 3.45 3.38 0.37
CA ALA A 417 3.94 2.15 -0.24
C ALA A 417 3.21 0.90 0.30
N VAL A 418 2.98 0.83 1.60
CA VAL A 418 2.27 -0.29 2.24
C VAL A 418 0.77 -0.25 1.92
N ALA A 419 0.13 0.93 2.01
CA ALA A 419 -1.30 1.09 1.76
C ALA A 419 -1.70 0.83 0.31
N HIS A 420 -0.77 1.03 -0.64
CA HIS A 420 -0.97 0.74 -2.06
C HIS A 420 -0.47 -0.65 -2.48
N TYR A 421 -0.03 -1.47 -1.55
CA TYR A 421 0.46 -2.81 -1.88
C TYR A 421 -0.69 -3.80 -1.97
N GLY A 422 -1.01 -4.22 -3.19
CA GLY A 422 -2.03 -5.24 -3.41
C GLY A 422 -1.52 -6.64 -3.05
N ARG A 423 -2.30 -7.40 -2.28
CA ARG A 423 -1.96 -8.77 -1.85
C ARG A 423 -1.77 -9.76 -3.01
N GLY A 424 -2.22 -9.40 -4.20
CA GLY A 424 -1.94 -10.13 -5.44
C GLY A 424 -0.46 -10.30 -5.78
N ARG A 425 0.42 -9.48 -5.20
CA ARG A 425 1.89 -9.58 -5.32
C ARG A 425 2.50 -10.67 -4.42
N GLY A 426 1.73 -11.23 -3.48
CA GLY A 426 2.22 -12.12 -2.42
C GLY A 426 2.75 -11.35 -1.23
N ASP A 427 3.79 -11.88 -0.56
CA ASP A 427 4.42 -11.22 0.58
C ASP A 427 4.89 -9.81 0.23
N TRP A 428 4.73 -8.89 1.17
CA TRP A 428 5.16 -7.52 0.98
C TRP A 428 6.64 -7.45 0.66
N LYS A 429 6.93 -6.77 -0.44
CA LYS A 429 8.30 -6.44 -0.86
C LYS A 429 8.30 -4.96 -1.18
N GLU A 430 9.28 -4.25 -0.65
CA GLU A 430 9.42 -2.85 -0.94
C GLU A 430 9.67 -2.62 -2.44
N SER A 431 9.05 -1.58 -2.95
CA SER A 431 9.30 -1.04 -4.29
C SER A 431 9.58 0.45 -4.18
N GLU A 432 10.33 0.99 -5.14
CA GLU A 432 10.54 2.43 -5.23
C GLU A 432 9.18 3.15 -5.28
N SER A 433 9.01 4.14 -4.41
CA SER A 433 7.85 5.02 -4.46
C SER A 433 7.89 5.86 -5.74
N PRO A 434 6.77 6.03 -6.46
CA PRO A 434 6.71 6.94 -7.59
C PRO A 434 7.12 8.36 -7.20
N GLU A 435 7.85 9.06 -8.08
CA GLU A 435 8.31 10.43 -7.79
C GLU A 435 7.14 11.38 -7.47
N PHE A 436 6.00 11.22 -8.13
CA PHE A 436 4.84 12.05 -7.87
C PHE A 436 4.22 11.86 -6.48
N TRP A 437 4.42 10.71 -5.82
CA TRP A 437 4.04 10.54 -4.40
C TRP A 437 4.91 11.41 -3.50
N LYS A 438 6.20 11.46 -3.78
CA LYS A 438 7.14 12.30 -3.03
C LYS A 438 6.78 13.78 -3.18
N ASP A 439 6.47 14.22 -4.39
CA ASP A 439 6.04 15.60 -4.65
C ASP A 439 4.72 15.93 -3.95
N ALA A 440 3.75 15.02 -3.95
CA ALA A 440 2.49 15.18 -3.23
C ALA A 440 2.71 15.24 -1.71
N ALA A 441 3.54 14.35 -1.15
CA ALA A 441 3.87 14.32 0.26
C ALA A 441 4.60 15.59 0.71
N LEU A 442 5.61 16.03 -0.05
CA LEU A 442 6.33 17.28 0.24
C LEU A 442 5.40 18.49 0.26
N ARG A 443 4.49 18.60 -0.72
CA ARG A 443 3.51 19.69 -0.75
C ARG A 443 2.58 19.65 0.45
N ALA A 444 2.01 18.49 0.76
CA ALA A 444 1.10 18.34 1.91
C ALA A 444 1.79 18.66 3.24
N ILE A 445 3.04 18.23 3.43
CA ILE A 445 3.83 18.55 4.63
C ILE A 445 4.12 20.06 4.72
N GLN A 446 4.46 20.71 3.60
CA GLN A 446 4.70 22.16 3.55
C GLN A 446 3.43 22.98 3.83
N GLU A 447 2.29 22.54 3.30
CA GLU A 447 0.99 23.19 3.54
C GLU A 447 0.52 23.07 4.97
N GLU A 448 0.83 21.97 5.66
CA GLU A 448 0.50 21.73 7.06
C GLU A 448 1.23 22.70 8.00
N LYS A 449 2.42 23.18 7.61
CA LYS A 449 3.26 24.10 8.40
C LYS A 449 3.51 23.58 9.83
N PHE A 450 3.64 22.28 9.98
CA PHE A 450 3.82 21.62 11.25
C PHE A 450 5.22 21.86 11.82
N SER A 451 5.32 22.10 13.14
CA SER A 451 6.59 22.21 13.85
C SER A 451 6.67 21.18 14.97
N PHE A 452 7.83 20.55 15.11
CA PHE A 452 8.11 19.56 16.16
C PHE A 452 8.61 20.20 17.47
N GLU A 453 9.05 21.45 17.43
CA GLU A 453 9.66 22.13 18.59
C GLU A 453 8.75 22.16 19.83
N PRO A 454 7.43 22.48 19.73
CA PRO A 454 6.53 22.45 20.89
C PRO A 454 6.42 21.07 21.52
N LEU A 455 6.46 20.00 20.72
CA LEU A 455 6.25 18.62 21.18
C LEU A 455 7.36 18.13 22.14
N ARG A 456 8.52 18.78 22.13
CA ARG A 456 9.65 18.40 23.01
C ARG A 456 9.38 18.68 24.47
N THR A 457 8.48 19.61 24.75
CA THR A 457 8.13 20.07 26.12
C THR A 457 6.76 19.61 26.56
N GLU A 458 5.96 19.08 25.64
CA GLU A 458 4.65 18.48 25.90
C GLU A 458 4.78 17.09 26.53
N ASP A 459 3.73 16.66 27.23
CA ASP A 459 3.62 15.27 27.65
C ASP A 459 3.45 14.34 26.45
N VAL A 460 3.80 13.08 26.63
CA VAL A 460 3.86 12.08 25.55
C VAL A 460 2.50 11.89 24.87
N ASP A 461 1.42 11.85 25.63
CA ASP A 461 0.08 11.57 25.09
C ASP A 461 -0.44 12.77 24.28
N THR A 462 -0.23 13.98 24.74
CA THR A 462 -0.54 15.21 24.00
C THR A 462 0.28 15.30 22.72
N SER A 463 1.59 15.02 22.79
CA SER A 463 2.47 14.99 21.63
C SER A 463 2.01 13.97 20.58
N ILE A 464 1.66 12.74 20.99
CA ILE A 464 1.12 11.71 20.08
C ILE A 464 -0.19 12.17 19.46
N SER A 465 -1.12 12.74 20.22
CA SER A 465 -2.40 13.22 19.72
C SER A 465 -2.23 14.34 18.68
N THR A 466 -1.30 15.25 18.91
CA THR A 466 -0.96 16.33 17.97
C THR A 466 -0.39 15.75 16.66
N LEU A 467 0.53 14.78 16.77
CA LEU A 467 1.10 14.08 15.62
C LEU A 467 0.05 13.30 14.84
N ILE A 468 -0.87 12.59 15.50
CA ILE A 468 -1.98 11.88 14.85
C ILE A 468 -2.78 12.85 13.98
N ASN A 469 -3.18 14.00 14.50
CA ASN A 469 -3.97 14.97 13.76
C ASN A 469 -3.21 15.54 12.55
N ALA A 470 -1.93 15.88 12.71
CA ALA A 470 -1.11 16.41 11.62
C ALA A 470 -0.90 15.35 10.51
N ILE A 471 -0.56 14.12 10.90
CA ILE A 471 -0.34 13.02 9.93
C ILE A 471 -1.65 12.69 9.20
N ASP A 472 -2.76 12.60 9.91
CA ASP A 472 -4.09 12.35 9.31
C ASP A 472 -4.45 13.41 8.27
N HIS A 473 -4.22 14.69 8.60
CA HIS A 473 -4.48 15.79 7.67
C HIS A 473 -3.54 15.73 6.45
N ILE A 474 -2.26 15.47 6.64
CA ILE A 474 -1.28 15.30 5.55
C ILE A 474 -1.71 14.17 4.63
N ILE A 475 -2.03 12.98 5.16
CA ILE A 475 -2.41 11.81 4.36
C ILE A 475 -3.71 12.08 3.58
N LYS A 476 -4.71 12.72 4.20
CA LYS A 476 -5.96 13.09 3.52
C LYS A 476 -5.72 14.08 2.38
N ASN A 477 -4.82 15.04 2.54
CA ASN A 477 -4.46 15.99 1.48
C ASN A 477 -3.73 15.29 0.32
N ILE A 478 -2.86 14.33 0.64
CA ILE A 478 -2.21 13.48 -0.37
C ILE A 478 -3.26 12.68 -1.14
N PHE A 479 -4.18 12.01 -0.47
CA PHE A 479 -5.22 11.21 -1.11
C PHE A 479 -6.13 12.06 -1.99
N LYS A 480 -6.50 13.28 -1.56
CA LYS A 480 -7.22 14.23 -2.42
C LYS A 480 -6.44 14.56 -3.70
N THR A 481 -5.12 14.68 -3.61
CA THR A 481 -4.28 14.97 -4.78
C THR A 481 -4.15 13.77 -5.70
N LEU A 482 -4.01 12.57 -5.16
CA LEU A 482 -3.81 11.32 -5.92
C LEU A 482 -5.11 10.78 -6.52
N TYR A 483 -6.25 11.01 -5.86
CA TYR A 483 -7.55 10.47 -6.24
C TYR A 483 -8.61 11.56 -6.48
N SER A 484 -8.16 12.82 -6.71
CA SER A 484 -9.05 13.93 -7.03
C SER A 484 -9.61 13.75 -8.43
N SER A 485 -10.78 13.19 -8.53
CA SER A 485 -11.69 13.39 -9.63
C SER A 485 -13.10 13.55 -9.05
N ASP A 486 -13.99 14.21 -9.78
CA ASP A 486 -15.37 14.57 -9.38
C ASP A 486 -16.28 13.37 -8.97
N GLU A 487 -15.69 12.27 -8.52
CA GLU A 487 -16.36 11.02 -8.12
C GLU A 487 -16.30 10.73 -6.59
N TYR A 488 -15.85 11.70 -5.75
CA TYR A 488 -15.92 11.60 -4.28
C TYR A 488 -17.20 12.21 -3.73
#